data_89c5f1e875ee6d2f3e1d36500d4a84fd
#
_entry.id   89c5f1e875ee6d2f3e1d36500d4a84fd
#
_cell.length_a   1.000
_cell.length_b   1.000
_cell.length_c   1.000
_cell.angle_alpha   90.00
_cell.angle_beta   90.00
_cell.angle_gamma   90.00
#
_symmetry.space_group_name_H-M   'P 1'
#
loop_
_entity.id
_entity.type
_entity.pdbx_description
1 polymer ?
#
loop_
_entity_poly.entity_id
_entity_poly.type
_entity_poly.pdbx_seq_one_letter_code
_entity_poly.pdbx_strand_id
1 'polypeptide(L)'
;NCSKDNIRYSHTLSKGVVLKNLCNGDNNYVKQIDDYVMINDTNKGYDERFNDVDVDKASITVSFCKTHDELLFEDIEKDGCKEYTQTEIQNLEYALKAITFEIYDIAFEIDYLAELVKENVDVVYDSPNYSRYFEDYEIKLSLMEPYLELANRLIYDIKQMKESGVSSKLVTKYISLKYNRVEYSLSEIIDGCLVNVINASKPYIIISFYPDKKYGDQEICELVENYLKKPERKNLKRITEHIISNSKNIYFNKKTIEHLNKKALSNLYWAHRNGIGDNRVSNNFGDIMMKVFYK
;
A
#
# COMPACT_ATOMS: atom_id res chain seq x y z
N ASN A 1 8.66 -5.97 26.54
CA ASN A 1 10.03 -5.66 26.10
C ASN A 1 10.49 -6.79 25.18
N CYS A 2 10.46 -6.54 23.86
CA CYS A 2 11.04 -7.45 22.89
C CYS A 2 12.56 -7.26 22.87
N SER A 3 13.33 -8.35 22.86
CA SER A 3 14.77 -8.25 22.61
C SER A 3 14.98 -7.89 21.14
N LYS A 4 15.99 -7.08 20.83
CA LYS A 4 16.37 -6.72 19.45
C LYS A 4 16.67 -7.94 18.58
N ASP A 5 17.03 -9.07 19.19
CA ASP A 5 17.40 -10.31 18.50
C ASP A 5 16.21 -11.10 17.94
N ASN A 6 14.96 -10.71 18.24
CA ASN A 6 13.74 -11.37 17.79
C ASN A 6 12.94 -10.58 16.76
N ILE A 7 13.52 -9.55 16.18
CA ILE A 7 12.87 -8.77 15.11
C ILE A 7 12.71 -9.67 13.88
N ARG A 8 11.52 -9.66 13.28
CA ARG A 8 11.18 -10.47 12.10
C ARG A 8 10.85 -9.56 10.91
N TYR A 9 11.25 -10.04 9.74
CA TYR A 9 10.71 -9.52 8.49
C TYR A 9 9.26 -9.96 8.35
N SER A 10 8.33 -9.01 8.33
CA SER A 10 6.90 -9.23 8.20
C SER A 10 6.39 -8.68 6.87
N HIS A 11 5.48 -9.40 6.23
CA HIS A 11 4.84 -8.91 5.00
C HIS A 11 3.62 -8.07 5.34
N THR A 12 3.50 -6.87 4.76
CA THR A 12 2.26 -6.07 4.85
C THR A 12 1.15 -6.66 3.99
N LEU A 13 1.50 -7.31 2.88
CA LEU A 13 0.60 -8.17 2.10
C LEU A 13 0.87 -9.63 2.46
N SER A 14 -0.15 -10.36 2.88
CA SER A 14 0.01 -11.78 3.22
C SER A 14 0.64 -12.57 2.06
N LYS A 15 1.84 -13.10 2.31
CA LYS A 15 2.58 -13.91 1.33
C LYS A 15 1.77 -15.12 0.88
N GLY A 16 1.14 -15.82 1.83
CA GLY A 16 0.46 -17.11 1.59
C GLY A 16 -0.78 -16.99 0.72
N VAL A 17 -1.55 -15.92 0.89
CA VAL A 17 -2.80 -15.69 0.13
C VAL A 17 -2.62 -14.61 -0.92
N VAL A 18 -2.30 -13.38 -0.51
CA VAL A 18 -2.40 -12.24 -1.40
C VAL A 18 -1.34 -12.29 -2.49
N LEU A 19 -0.06 -12.40 -2.10
CA LEU A 19 1.05 -12.38 -3.06
C LEU A 19 1.10 -13.65 -3.91
N LYS A 20 0.88 -14.83 -3.34
CA LYS A 20 0.82 -16.09 -4.12
C LYS A 20 -0.34 -16.10 -5.11
N ASN A 21 -1.52 -15.61 -4.74
CA ASN A 21 -2.63 -15.49 -5.65
C ASN A 21 -2.34 -14.46 -6.76
N LEU A 22 -1.64 -13.37 -6.42
CA LEU A 22 -1.21 -12.38 -7.41
C LEU A 22 -0.23 -12.98 -8.42
N CYS A 23 0.70 -13.85 -7.99
CA CYS A 23 1.63 -14.56 -8.88
C CYS A 23 0.96 -15.58 -9.79
N ASN A 24 -0.21 -16.11 -9.41
CA ASN A 24 -0.93 -17.13 -10.19
C ASN A 24 -0.11 -18.39 -10.54
N GLY A 25 0.70 -18.86 -9.60
CA GLY A 25 1.51 -20.07 -9.76
C GLY A 25 2.76 -19.93 -10.64
N ASP A 26 3.03 -18.75 -11.17
CA ASP A 26 4.21 -18.49 -11.98
C ASP A 26 5.35 -17.86 -11.18
N ASN A 27 6.48 -18.53 -11.18
CA ASN A 27 7.83 -18.06 -10.86
C ASN A 27 8.05 -17.26 -9.55
N ASN A 28 7.12 -17.19 -8.60
CA ASN A 28 7.25 -16.45 -7.33
C ASN A 28 7.62 -14.96 -7.47
N TYR A 29 7.33 -14.31 -8.60
CA TYR A 29 7.62 -12.90 -8.81
C TYR A 29 6.36 -12.09 -9.05
N VAL A 30 6.35 -10.88 -8.48
CA VAL A 30 5.40 -9.79 -8.77
C VAL A 30 6.14 -8.63 -9.42
N LYS A 31 5.42 -7.69 -10.00
CA LYS A 31 5.98 -6.45 -10.53
C LYS A 31 5.69 -5.28 -9.58
N GLN A 32 6.68 -4.44 -9.37
CA GLN A 32 6.56 -3.17 -8.66
C GLN A 32 7.13 -2.05 -9.53
N ILE A 33 6.52 -0.87 -9.46
CA ILE A 33 7.04 0.31 -10.15
C ILE A 33 8.29 0.78 -9.42
N ASP A 34 9.34 1.06 -10.17
CA ASP A 34 10.59 1.62 -9.65
C ASP A 34 10.46 3.14 -9.50
N ASP A 35 10.19 3.59 -8.29
CA ASP A 35 10.08 5.02 -7.97
C ASP A 35 11.44 5.73 -7.88
N TYR A 36 12.53 4.96 -7.75
CA TYR A 36 13.90 5.49 -7.64
C TYR A 36 14.58 5.75 -8.98
N VAL A 37 13.97 5.37 -10.11
CA VAL A 37 14.54 5.69 -11.42
C VAL A 37 14.51 7.20 -11.63
N MET A 38 15.68 7.82 -11.55
CA MET A 38 15.86 9.24 -11.82
C MET A 38 15.21 9.60 -13.16
N ILE A 39 14.49 10.73 -13.20
CA ILE A 39 13.80 11.26 -14.39
C ILE A 39 14.76 11.40 -15.60
N ASN A 40 16.06 11.47 -15.34
CA ASN A 40 17.11 11.65 -16.35
C ASN A 40 17.54 10.37 -17.07
N ASP A 41 17.04 9.19 -16.68
CA ASP A 41 17.36 7.96 -17.41
C ASP A 41 16.38 7.77 -18.59
N THR A 42 16.48 8.68 -19.56
CA THR A 42 15.67 8.67 -20.79
C THR A 42 15.96 7.45 -21.68
N ASN A 43 17.00 6.68 -21.36
CA ASN A 43 17.43 5.50 -22.11
C ASN A 43 16.72 4.21 -21.69
N LYS A 44 16.13 4.17 -20.50
CA LYS A 44 15.36 3.00 -20.05
C LYS A 44 13.98 2.93 -20.71
N GLY A 45 13.64 1.78 -21.25
CA GLY A 45 12.29 1.48 -21.70
C GLY A 45 11.29 1.47 -20.52
N TYR A 46 9.98 1.64 -20.78
CA TYR A 46 8.97 1.58 -19.71
C TYR A 46 8.85 0.21 -19.06
N ASP A 47 9.21 -0.86 -19.75
CA ASP A 47 9.32 -2.22 -19.24
C ASP A 47 10.40 -2.35 -18.14
N GLU A 48 11.52 -1.63 -18.28
CA GLU A 48 12.59 -1.60 -17.30
C GLU A 48 12.26 -0.79 -16.03
N ARG A 49 11.12 -0.10 -16.01
CA ARG A 49 10.60 0.66 -14.87
C ARG A 49 9.68 -0.17 -13.96
N PHE A 50 9.45 -1.43 -14.31
CA PHE A 50 8.69 -2.39 -13.52
C PHE A 50 9.61 -3.52 -13.09
N ASN A 51 10.11 -3.42 -11.85
CA ASN A 51 11.03 -4.39 -11.30
C ASN A 51 10.34 -5.72 -10.98
N ASP A 52 11.03 -6.82 -11.26
CA ASP A 52 10.67 -8.13 -10.71
C ASP A 52 11.04 -8.16 -9.22
N VAL A 53 10.06 -8.37 -8.36
CA VAL A 53 10.24 -8.52 -6.93
C VAL A 53 9.84 -9.95 -6.53
N ASP A 54 10.76 -10.67 -5.91
CA ASP A 54 10.46 -11.98 -5.34
C ASP A 54 9.39 -11.87 -4.26
N VAL A 55 8.40 -12.74 -4.26
CA VAL A 55 7.32 -12.76 -3.26
C VAL A 55 7.86 -12.83 -1.84
N ASP A 56 9.02 -13.46 -1.63
CA ASP A 56 9.68 -13.53 -0.34
C ASP A 56 10.26 -12.18 0.11
N LYS A 57 10.39 -11.23 -0.81
CA LYS A 57 10.91 -9.87 -0.56
C LYS A 57 9.85 -8.78 -0.75
N ALA A 58 8.73 -9.09 -1.39
CA ALA A 58 7.67 -8.14 -1.65
C ALA A 58 6.98 -7.72 -0.35
N SER A 59 6.68 -6.43 -0.21
CA SER A 59 5.94 -5.85 0.94
C SER A 59 6.55 -6.13 2.33
N ILE A 60 7.87 -6.36 2.41
CA ILE A 60 8.56 -6.61 3.68
C ILE A 60 8.72 -5.32 4.48
N THR A 61 8.41 -5.41 5.77
CA THR A 61 8.72 -4.40 6.78
C THR A 61 9.41 -5.04 7.99
N VAL A 62 10.09 -4.23 8.78
CA VAL A 62 10.74 -4.65 10.03
C VAL A 62 10.07 -3.91 11.18
N SER A 63 8.93 -4.41 11.65
CA SER A 63 8.06 -3.67 12.56
C SER A 63 7.74 -4.42 13.87
N PHE A 64 7.68 -5.74 13.81
CA PHE A 64 7.31 -6.57 14.95
C PHE A 64 8.32 -7.68 15.22
N CYS A 65 8.45 -8.11 16.49
CA CYS A 65 9.11 -9.37 16.79
C CYS A 65 8.18 -10.54 16.44
N LYS A 66 8.75 -11.72 16.22
CA LYS A 66 8.01 -12.93 15.84
C LYS A 66 6.75 -13.17 16.67
N THR A 67 6.87 -13.09 18.00
CA THR A 67 5.74 -13.34 18.91
C THR A 67 4.62 -12.33 18.73
N HIS A 68 4.94 -11.03 18.59
CA HIS A 68 3.91 -10.01 18.38
C HIS A 68 3.31 -10.08 16.97
N ASP A 69 4.10 -10.37 15.96
CA ASP A 69 3.60 -10.58 14.60
C ASP A 69 2.58 -11.73 14.56
N GLU A 70 2.92 -12.88 15.14
CA GLU A 70 2.04 -14.04 15.21
C GLU A 70 0.74 -13.78 16.00
N LEU A 71 0.81 -12.99 17.08
CA LEU A 71 -0.37 -12.66 17.90
C LEU A 71 -1.27 -11.60 17.25
N LEU A 72 -0.66 -10.57 16.66
CA LEU A 72 -1.40 -9.45 16.08
C LEU A 72 -2.10 -9.79 14.78
N PHE A 73 -1.56 -10.75 14.01
CA PHE A 73 -2.06 -11.11 12.68
C PHE A 73 -2.58 -12.54 12.57
N GLU A 74 -2.93 -13.14 13.72
CA GLU A 74 -3.39 -14.53 13.80
C GLU A 74 -4.63 -14.79 12.92
N ASP A 75 -5.54 -13.84 12.82
CA ASP A 75 -6.82 -14.02 12.14
C ASP A 75 -6.73 -13.85 10.63
N ILE A 76 -5.60 -13.33 10.13
CA ILE A 76 -5.34 -13.19 8.69
C ILE A 76 -4.17 -14.02 8.18
N GLU A 77 -3.29 -14.56 9.06
CA GLU A 77 -2.06 -15.26 8.64
C GLU A 77 -1.91 -16.69 9.16
N LYS A 78 -2.59 -17.07 10.26
CA LYS A 78 -2.45 -18.42 10.85
C LYS A 78 -3.06 -19.50 9.95
N ASP A 79 -2.40 -20.66 9.93
CA ASP A 79 -2.84 -21.88 9.21
C ASP A 79 -2.95 -21.73 7.69
N GLY A 80 -2.03 -21.00 7.08
CA GLY A 80 -1.94 -20.88 5.62
C GLY A 80 -2.91 -19.85 5.04
N CYS A 81 -3.38 -18.94 5.87
CA CYS A 81 -4.16 -17.77 5.55
C CYS A 81 -5.67 -18.01 5.49
N LYS A 82 -6.34 -17.41 6.42
CA LYS A 82 -7.80 -17.42 6.47
C LYS A 82 -8.38 -16.53 5.37
N GLU A 83 -9.44 -16.98 4.74
CA GLU A 83 -10.21 -16.12 3.86
C GLU A 83 -10.68 -14.87 4.60
N TYR A 84 -10.77 -13.76 3.89
CA TYR A 84 -11.37 -12.55 4.45
C TYR A 84 -12.89 -12.75 4.59
N THR A 85 -13.33 -12.82 5.82
CA THR A 85 -14.74 -13.06 6.19
C THR A 85 -15.41 -11.81 6.76
N GLN A 86 -14.76 -10.66 6.66
CA GLN A 86 -15.29 -9.35 7.08
C GLN A 86 -15.52 -9.23 8.60
N THR A 87 -14.81 -10.04 9.39
CA THR A 87 -14.87 -9.91 10.85
C THR A 87 -14.15 -8.64 11.30
N GLU A 88 -14.59 -8.09 12.41
CA GLU A 88 -14.00 -6.86 12.96
C GLU A 88 -12.51 -7.06 13.27
N ILE A 89 -12.12 -8.23 13.79
CA ILE A 89 -10.73 -8.53 14.09
C ILE A 89 -9.87 -8.55 12.82
N GLN A 90 -10.34 -9.16 11.72
CA GLN A 90 -9.63 -9.12 10.44
C GLN A 90 -9.51 -7.69 9.90
N ASN A 91 -10.55 -6.86 10.04
CA ASN A 91 -10.50 -5.46 9.63
C ASN A 91 -9.42 -4.68 10.40
N LEU A 92 -9.30 -4.89 11.70
CA LEU A 92 -8.26 -4.30 12.54
C LEU A 92 -6.85 -4.77 12.14
N GLU A 93 -6.69 -6.08 11.90
CA GLU A 93 -5.41 -6.66 11.50
C GLU A 93 -4.96 -6.16 10.12
N TYR A 94 -5.86 -6.07 9.13
CA TYR A 94 -5.55 -5.47 7.82
C TYR A 94 -5.26 -3.97 7.92
N ALA A 95 -5.97 -3.24 8.76
CA ALA A 95 -5.70 -1.83 9.02
C ALA A 95 -4.30 -1.64 9.64
N LEU A 96 -3.91 -2.51 10.57
CA LEU A 96 -2.57 -2.49 11.16
C LEU A 96 -1.47 -2.82 10.14
N LYS A 97 -1.71 -3.74 9.19
CA LYS A 97 -0.77 -4.01 8.09
C LYS A 97 -0.53 -2.75 7.23
N ALA A 98 -1.59 -2.03 6.90
CA ALA A 98 -1.49 -0.82 6.08
C ALA A 98 -0.65 0.29 6.75
N ILE A 99 -0.90 0.58 8.04
CA ILE A 99 -0.12 1.61 8.76
C ILE A 99 1.33 1.19 9.00
N THR A 100 1.57 -0.10 9.17
CA THR A 100 2.92 -0.63 9.40
C THR A 100 3.86 -0.33 8.24
N PHE A 101 3.38 -0.41 7.01
CA PHE A 101 4.16 -0.03 5.83
C PHE A 101 4.55 1.43 5.88
N GLU A 102 3.60 2.34 6.12
CA GLU A 102 3.86 3.78 6.15
C GLU A 102 4.86 4.19 7.23
N ILE A 103 4.73 3.61 8.43
CA ILE A 103 5.70 3.86 9.51
C ILE A 103 7.11 3.41 9.10
N TYR A 104 7.23 2.24 8.48
CA TYR A 104 8.50 1.71 8.01
C TYR A 104 9.11 2.58 6.90
N ASP A 105 8.30 2.99 5.91
CA ASP A 105 8.72 3.84 4.80
C ASP A 105 9.20 5.21 5.28
N ILE A 106 8.42 5.86 6.16
CA ILE A 106 8.79 7.15 6.77
C ILE A 106 10.06 7.03 7.60
N ALA A 107 10.21 5.98 8.41
CA ALA A 107 11.42 5.78 9.20
C ALA A 107 12.66 5.62 8.30
N PHE A 108 12.54 4.86 7.22
CA PHE A 108 13.61 4.70 6.24
C PHE A 108 13.97 6.04 5.55
N GLU A 109 12.94 6.82 5.15
CA GLU A 109 13.16 8.14 4.54
C GLU A 109 13.81 9.13 5.52
N ILE A 110 13.42 9.12 6.81
CA ILE A 110 14.03 9.95 7.85
C ILE A 110 15.52 9.61 8.01
N ASP A 111 15.86 8.32 8.12
CA ASP A 111 17.25 7.87 8.25
C ASP A 111 18.06 8.27 7.02
N TYR A 112 17.54 8.09 5.82
CA TYR A 112 18.18 8.46 4.56
C TYR A 112 18.41 9.99 4.46
N LEU A 113 17.41 10.80 4.78
CA LEU A 113 17.51 12.26 4.76
C LEU A 113 18.49 12.76 5.83
N ALA A 114 18.50 12.15 7.01
CA ALA A 114 19.44 12.48 8.07
C ALA A 114 20.90 12.21 7.66
N GLU A 115 21.17 11.11 6.94
CA GLU A 115 22.50 10.82 6.40
C GLU A 115 22.89 11.82 5.29
N LEU A 116 21.98 12.14 4.36
CA LEU A 116 22.23 13.14 3.33
C LEU A 116 22.57 14.51 3.92
N VAL A 117 21.84 14.94 4.94
CA VAL A 117 22.11 16.19 5.65
C VAL A 117 23.49 16.15 6.31
N LYS A 118 23.83 15.04 6.96
CA LYS A 118 25.13 14.87 7.67
C LYS A 118 26.32 14.84 6.71
N GLU A 119 26.22 14.16 5.58
CA GLU A 119 27.31 14.03 4.61
C GLU A 119 27.57 15.33 3.83
N ASN A 120 26.59 16.19 3.70
CA ASN A 120 26.64 17.39 2.88
C ASN A 120 26.69 18.69 3.69
N VAL A 121 26.90 18.64 5.01
CA VAL A 121 26.93 19.83 5.89
C VAL A 121 27.91 20.91 5.38
N ASP A 122 29.08 20.52 4.85
CA ASP A 122 30.09 21.46 4.38
C ASP A 122 29.83 22.03 2.97
N VAL A 123 29.00 21.39 2.16
CA VAL A 123 28.76 21.77 0.74
C VAL A 123 27.39 22.46 0.58
N VAL A 124 26.53 22.42 1.58
CA VAL A 124 25.11 22.45 1.40
C VAL A 124 24.44 23.73 1.90
N TYR A 125 25.07 24.49 2.80
CA TYR A 125 24.47 25.73 3.31
C TYR A 125 24.11 26.75 2.21
N ASP A 126 24.76 26.70 1.05
CA ASP A 126 24.48 27.57 -0.10
C ASP A 126 23.75 26.88 -1.27
N SER A 127 23.33 25.62 -1.12
CA SER A 127 22.62 24.90 -2.18
C SER A 127 21.10 25.00 -2.02
N PRO A 128 20.34 25.34 -3.09
CA PRO A 128 18.87 25.33 -3.08
C PRO A 128 18.27 23.97 -2.72
N ASN A 129 19.02 22.90 -2.84
CA ASN A 129 18.58 21.55 -2.52
C ASN A 129 18.58 21.25 -1.02
N TYR A 130 19.39 21.97 -0.24
CA TYR A 130 19.49 21.71 1.20
C TYR A 130 18.20 22.09 1.94
N SER A 131 17.67 23.27 1.69
CA SER A 131 16.42 23.70 2.30
C SER A 131 15.30 22.69 2.02
N ARG A 132 15.30 22.13 0.79
CA ARG A 132 14.31 21.11 0.40
C ARG A 132 14.51 19.80 1.17
N TYR A 133 15.74 19.29 1.31
CA TYR A 133 15.99 18.06 2.09
C TYR A 133 15.63 18.24 3.56
N PHE A 134 15.90 19.42 4.12
CA PHE A 134 15.56 19.74 5.50
C PHE A 134 14.04 19.87 5.69
N GLU A 135 13.34 20.55 4.78
CA GLU A 135 11.88 20.63 4.77
C GLU A 135 11.24 19.25 4.64
N ASP A 136 11.72 18.42 3.72
CA ASP A 136 11.25 17.04 3.56
C ASP A 136 11.47 16.22 4.85
N TYR A 137 12.62 16.37 5.50
CA TYR A 137 12.91 15.72 6.78
C TYR A 137 11.95 16.15 7.90
N GLU A 138 11.67 17.45 8.05
CA GLU A 138 10.74 17.95 9.04
C GLU A 138 9.30 17.48 8.77
N ILE A 139 8.89 17.45 7.50
CA ILE A 139 7.59 16.92 7.09
C ILE A 139 7.47 15.45 7.50
N LYS A 140 8.49 14.62 7.20
CA LYS A 140 8.48 13.19 7.57
C LYS A 140 8.45 12.99 9.08
N LEU A 141 9.22 13.75 9.85
CA LEU A 141 9.16 13.72 11.32
C LEU A 141 7.76 14.06 11.85
N SER A 142 7.10 15.07 11.26
CA SER A 142 5.76 15.49 11.67
C SER A 142 4.68 14.43 11.40
N LEU A 143 4.88 13.57 10.40
CA LEU A 143 3.97 12.48 10.06
C LEU A 143 4.16 11.25 10.98
N MET A 144 5.35 11.04 11.52
CA MET A 144 5.68 9.84 12.30
C MET A 144 4.82 9.71 13.56
N GLU A 145 4.66 10.78 14.33
CA GLU A 145 3.91 10.73 15.60
C GLU A 145 2.43 10.37 15.41
N PRO A 146 1.66 11.05 14.53
CA PRO A 146 0.28 10.67 14.23
C PRO A 146 0.12 9.21 13.79
N TYR A 147 1.06 8.70 13.00
CA TYR A 147 0.98 7.32 12.51
C TYR A 147 1.32 6.30 13.58
N LEU A 148 2.28 6.60 14.46
CA LEU A 148 2.56 5.78 15.64
C LEU A 148 1.36 5.75 16.60
N GLU A 149 0.67 6.89 16.81
CA GLU A 149 -0.56 6.93 17.60
C GLU A 149 -1.65 6.04 17.01
N LEU A 150 -1.84 6.11 15.68
CA LEU A 150 -2.81 5.28 14.96
C LEU A 150 -2.48 3.79 15.09
N ALA A 151 -1.21 3.40 14.89
CA ALA A 151 -0.78 2.02 15.06
C ALA A 151 -0.98 1.51 16.50
N ASN A 152 -0.62 2.31 17.50
CA ASN A 152 -0.82 1.97 18.92
C ASN A 152 -2.32 1.78 19.24
N ARG A 153 -3.18 2.62 18.69
CA ARG A 153 -4.63 2.49 18.83
C ARG A 153 -5.15 1.18 18.23
N LEU A 154 -4.72 0.84 17.00
CA LEU A 154 -5.08 -0.42 16.36
C LEU A 154 -4.62 -1.63 17.18
N ILE A 155 -3.37 -1.60 17.68
CA ILE A 155 -2.84 -2.65 18.56
C ILE A 155 -3.67 -2.79 19.84
N TYR A 156 -4.05 -1.67 20.45
CA TYR A 156 -4.92 -1.68 21.63
C TYR A 156 -6.29 -2.28 21.32
N ASP A 157 -6.93 -1.86 20.22
CA ASP A 157 -8.25 -2.36 19.81
C ASP A 157 -8.21 -3.86 19.46
N ILE A 158 -7.15 -4.35 18.79
CA ILE A 158 -6.93 -5.79 18.54
C ILE A 158 -6.87 -6.56 19.87
N LYS A 159 -6.10 -6.07 20.83
CA LYS A 159 -5.98 -6.73 22.15
C LYS A 159 -7.32 -6.76 22.89
N GLN A 160 -8.03 -5.62 22.95
CA GLN A 160 -9.34 -5.56 23.59
C GLN A 160 -10.35 -6.48 22.94
N MET A 161 -10.37 -6.56 21.62
CA MET A 161 -11.23 -7.47 20.88
C MET A 161 -10.90 -8.93 21.21
N LYS A 162 -9.63 -9.32 21.18
CA LYS A 162 -9.20 -10.71 21.44
C LYS A 162 -9.40 -11.13 22.90
N GLU A 163 -9.18 -10.24 23.87
CA GLU A 163 -9.24 -10.54 25.30
C GLU A 163 -10.66 -10.41 25.88
N SER A 164 -11.44 -9.44 25.43
CA SER A 164 -12.70 -9.04 26.08
C SER A 164 -13.89 -8.96 25.11
N GLY A 165 -13.69 -9.17 23.82
CA GLY A 165 -14.75 -9.06 22.79
C GLY A 165 -15.29 -7.63 22.63
N VAL A 166 -14.53 -6.61 23.07
CA VAL A 166 -14.94 -5.21 22.99
C VAL A 166 -14.73 -4.70 21.58
N SER A 167 -15.81 -4.26 20.92
CA SER A 167 -15.76 -3.67 19.57
C SER A 167 -15.01 -2.36 19.54
N SER A 168 -14.25 -2.17 18.45
CA SER A 168 -13.52 -0.93 18.21
C SER A 168 -14.42 0.17 17.61
N LYS A 169 -13.87 1.38 17.49
CA LYS A 169 -14.50 2.47 16.73
C LYS A 169 -14.00 2.57 15.29
N LEU A 170 -13.23 1.58 14.83
CA LEU A 170 -12.77 1.53 13.45
C LEU A 170 -13.97 1.32 12.52
N VAL A 171 -14.16 2.24 11.59
CA VAL A 171 -15.15 2.09 10.52
C VAL A 171 -14.47 1.42 9.34
N THR A 172 -15.03 0.32 8.86
CA THR A 172 -14.54 -0.37 7.67
C THR A 172 -15.60 -0.42 6.61
N LYS A 173 -15.23 -0.01 5.40
CA LYS A 173 -16.01 -0.18 4.17
C LYS A 173 -15.29 -1.16 3.27
N TYR A 174 -16.03 -2.08 2.68
CA TYR A 174 -15.44 -3.07 1.79
C TYR A 174 -16.27 -3.23 0.51
N ILE A 175 -15.57 -3.43 -0.58
CA ILE A 175 -16.13 -3.77 -1.89
C ILE A 175 -15.75 -5.20 -2.19
N SER A 176 -16.72 -6.10 -2.19
CA SER A 176 -16.53 -7.43 -2.77
C SER A 176 -16.55 -7.30 -4.29
N LEU A 177 -15.44 -7.57 -4.92
CA LEU A 177 -15.29 -7.44 -6.37
C LEU A 177 -15.90 -8.66 -7.06
N LYS A 178 -16.79 -8.41 -8.05
CA LYS A 178 -17.46 -9.46 -8.84
C LYS A 178 -16.55 -9.98 -9.96
N TYR A 179 -15.28 -10.16 -9.64
CA TYR A 179 -14.25 -10.66 -10.56
C TYR A 179 -13.61 -11.88 -9.93
N ASN A 180 -13.17 -12.81 -10.76
CA ASN A 180 -12.47 -14.00 -10.27
C ASN A 180 -11.10 -13.63 -9.72
N ARG A 181 -10.52 -12.55 -10.22
CA ARG A 181 -9.19 -12.08 -9.84
C ARG A 181 -9.01 -10.59 -10.12
N VAL A 182 -8.16 -9.96 -9.30
CA VAL A 182 -7.63 -8.63 -9.51
C VAL A 182 -6.11 -8.73 -9.68
N GLU A 183 -5.56 -8.06 -10.67
CA GLU A 183 -4.17 -8.20 -11.07
C GLU A 183 -3.21 -7.23 -10.37
N TYR A 184 -3.65 -6.66 -9.24
CA TYR A 184 -2.83 -5.85 -8.36
C TYR A 184 -3.24 -6.04 -6.90
N SER A 185 -2.32 -5.72 -5.99
CA SER A 185 -2.58 -5.73 -4.54
C SER A 185 -1.76 -4.64 -3.86
N LEU A 186 -2.28 -4.11 -2.78
CA LEU A 186 -1.59 -3.12 -1.93
C LEU A 186 -2.10 -3.18 -0.49
N SER A 187 -1.29 -2.62 0.43
CA SER A 187 -1.66 -2.41 1.82
C SER A 187 -0.91 -1.17 2.32
N GLU A 188 -1.60 -0.03 2.44
CA GLU A 188 -1.00 1.27 2.74
C GLU A 188 -2.03 2.33 3.14
N ILE A 189 -1.58 3.55 3.44
CA ILE A 189 -2.46 4.71 3.65
C ILE A 189 -2.63 5.47 2.33
N ILE A 190 -3.89 5.72 1.95
CA ILE A 190 -4.26 6.61 0.85
C ILE A 190 -5.26 7.62 1.41
N ASP A 191 -4.99 8.92 1.24
CA ASP A 191 -5.81 10.04 1.73
C ASP A 191 -6.18 9.93 3.23
N GLY A 192 -5.27 9.41 4.04
CA GLY A 192 -5.49 9.19 5.47
C GLY A 192 -6.41 8.02 5.81
N CYS A 193 -6.78 7.20 4.84
CA CYS A 193 -7.50 5.95 5.04
C CYS A 193 -6.56 4.75 4.90
N LEU A 194 -6.78 3.72 5.71
CA LEU A 194 -6.06 2.45 5.66
C LEU A 194 -6.66 1.58 4.57
N VAL A 195 -5.95 1.45 3.44
CA VAL A 195 -6.44 0.82 2.21
C VAL A 195 -5.75 -0.51 1.98
N ASN A 196 -6.55 -1.55 1.74
CA ASN A 196 -6.06 -2.86 1.34
C ASN A 196 -6.78 -3.33 0.08
N VAL A 197 -6.03 -3.79 -0.90
CA VAL A 197 -6.57 -4.56 -2.03
C VAL A 197 -6.08 -5.98 -1.90
N ILE A 198 -6.99 -6.87 -1.53
CA ILE A 198 -6.72 -8.27 -1.23
C ILE A 198 -7.11 -9.11 -2.43
N ASN A 199 -6.15 -9.83 -2.99
CA ASN A 199 -6.36 -10.80 -4.05
C ASN A 199 -6.45 -12.20 -3.43
N ALA A 200 -7.60 -12.54 -2.88
CA ALA A 200 -7.91 -13.86 -2.33
C ALA A 200 -8.82 -14.66 -3.29
N SER A 201 -9.41 -15.75 -2.84
CA SER A 201 -10.43 -16.50 -3.62
C SER A 201 -11.58 -15.61 -4.10
N LYS A 202 -11.94 -14.61 -3.28
CA LYS A 202 -12.75 -13.45 -3.66
C LYS A 202 -11.92 -12.20 -3.42
N PRO A 203 -11.70 -11.36 -4.43
CA PRO A 203 -10.94 -10.13 -4.23
C PRO A 203 -11.80 -9.04 -3.57
N TYR A 204 -11.16 -8.27 -2.69
CA TYR A 204 -11.77 -7.17 -1.95
C TYR A 204 -10.94 -5.90 -2.03
N ILE A 205 -11.61 -4.75 -2.04
CA ILE A 205 -11.04 -3.46 -1.63
C ILE A 205 -11.61 -3.18 -0.24
N ILE A 206 -10.73 -2.97 0.74
CA ILE A 206 -11.06 -2.69 2.14
C ILE A 206 -10.51 -1.32 2.49
N ILE A 207 -11.35 -0.46 3.06
CA ILE A 207 -10.97 0.89 3.48
C ILE A 207 -11.41 1.06 4.93
N SER A 208 -10.46 1.36 5.79
CA SER A 208 -10.69 1.54 7.22
C SER A 208 -10.20 2.89 7.70
N PHE A 209 -10.93 3.51 8.64
CA PHE A 209 -10.57 4.79 9.27
C PHE A 209 -11.26 4.95 10.62
N TYR A 210 -10.69 5.79 11.48
CA TYR A 210 -11.36 6.22 12.70
C TYR A 210 -12.11 7.54 12.46
N PRO A 211 -13.43 7.63 12.75
CA PRO A 211 -14.23 8.83 12.43
C PRO A 211 -13.85 10.06 13.24
N ASP A 212 -13.25 9.86 14.41
CA ASP A 212 -12.84 10.91 15.36
C ASP A 212 -11.47 11.54 15.03
N LYS A 213 -10.71 10.94 14.10
CA LYS A 213 -9.43 11.48 13.60
C LYS A 213 -9.40 11.44 12.07
N LYS A 214 -9.17 12.60 11.47
CA LYS A 214 -8.94 12.72 10.02
C LYS A 214 -7.44 12.85 9.77
N TYR A 215 -6.89 11.91 9.03
CA TYR A 215 -5.46 11.88 8.65
C TYR A 215 -5.23 12.32 7.19
N GLY A 216 -6.19 12.97 6.55
CA GLY A 216 -6.13 13.43 5.16
C GLY A 216 -7.51 13.77 4.62
N ASP A 217 -7.60 13.99 3.32
CA ASP A 217 -8.82 14.47 2.64
C ASP A 217 -9.92 13.41 2.54
N GLN A 218 -9.58 12.14 2.73
CA GLN A 218 -10.51 11.00 2.69
C GLN A 218 -11.27 10.85 1.35
N GLU A 219 -10.72 11.35 0.25
CA GLU A 219 -11.35 11.25 -1.07
C GLU A 219 -11.66 9.79 -1.45
N ILE A 220 -10.75 8.87 -1.14
CA ILE A 220 -10.97 7.44 -1.37
C ILE A 220 -12.23 6.92 -0.66
N CYS A 221 -12.55 7.43 0.55
CA CYS A 221 -13.77 7.06 1.28
C CYS A 221 -15.02 7.50 0.54
N GLU A 222 -15.03 8.74 -0.02
CA GLU A 222 -16.16 9.25 -0.81
C GLU A 222 -16.35 8.44 -2.10
N LEU A 223 -15.27 8.10 -2.78
CA LEU A 223 -15.32 7.26 -3.98
C LEU A 223 -15.94 5.90 -3.69
N VAL A 224 -15.57 5.28 -2.56
CA VAL A 224 -16.14 3.99 -2.14
C VAL A 224 -17.60 4.13 -1.73
N GLU A 225 -17.98 5.19 -1.01
CA GLU A 225 -19.39 5.46 -0.71
C GLU A 225 -20.25 5.61 -1.96
N ASN A 226 -19.75 6.33 -2.95
CA ASN A 226 -20.42 6.50 -4.22
C ASN A 226 -20.59 5.15 -4.96
N TYR A 227 -19.58 4.29 -4.90
CA TYR A 227 -19.69 2.93 -5.45
C TYR A 227 -20.71 2.10 -4.68
N LEU A 228 -20.70 2.11 -3.35
CA LEU A 228 -21.64 1.33 -2.53
C LEU A 228 -23.09 1.76 -2.73
N LYS A 229 -23.33 3.08 -2.93
CA LYS A 229 -24.65 3.61 -3.29
C LYS A 229 -25.07 3.20 -4.70
N LYS A 230 -24.12 3.18 -5.63
CA LYS A 230 -24.36 2.87 -7.04
C LYS A 230 -23.20 2.04 -7.61
N PRO A 231 -23.26 0.69 -7.52
CA PRO A 231 -22.18 -0.20 -7.89
C PRO A 231 -22.03 -0.31 -9.43
N GLU A 232 -21.66 0.78 -10.06
CA GLU A 232 -21.40 0.88 -11.48
C GLU A 232 -19.90 0.76 -11.79
N ARG A 233 -19.58 0.20 -12.96
CA ARG A 233 -18.21 0.07 -13.44
C ARG A 233 -17.46 1.40 -13.47
N LYS A 234 -18.14 2.52 -13.79
CA LYS A 234 -17.53 3.85 -13.80
C LYS A 234 -17.03 4.30 -12.42
N ASN A 235 -17.75 3.94 -11.35
CA ASN A 235 -17.37 4.28 -9.98
C ASN A 235 -16.18 3.41 -9.53
N LEU A 236 -16.19 2.11 -9.87
CA LEU A 236 -15.03 1.24 -9.62
C LEU A 236 -13.79 1.70 -10.40
N LYS A 237 -13.96 2.16 -11.64
CA LYS A 237 -12.89 2.76 -12.45
C LYS A 237 -12.24 3.94 -11.72
N ARG A 238 -13.03 4.88 -11.17
CA ARG A 238 -12.50 6.04 -10.43
C ARG A 238 -11.73 5.62 -9.18
N ILE A 239 -12.22 4.63 -8.44
CA ILE A 239 -11.51 4.06 -7.29
C ILE A 239 -10.16 3.48 -7.73
N THR A 240 -10.14 2.72 -8.82
CA THR A 240 -8.90 2.11 -9.35
C THR A 240 -7.90 3.16 -9.80
N GLU A 241 -8.36 4.17 -10.52
CA GLU A 241 -7.54 5.32 -10.96
C GLU A 241 -6.93 6.02 -9.76
N HIS A 242 -7.74 6.29 -8.73
CA HIS A 242 -7.31 6.97 -7.52
C HIS A 242 -6.29 6.15 -6.72
N ILE A 243 -6.54 4.85 -6.55
CA ILE A 243 -5.61 3.92 -5.89
C ILE A 243 -4.26 3.91 -6.62
N ILE A 244 -4.24 3.72 -7.94
CA ILE A 244 -3.00 3.65 -8.71
C ILE A 244 -2.20 4.96 -8.62
N SER A 245 -2.89 6.09 -8.63
CA SER A 245 -2.24 7.42 -8.62
C SER A 245 -1.70 7.84 -7.26
N ASN A 246 -2.14 7.23 -6.18
CA ASN A 246 -1.81 7.66 -4.82
C ASN A 246 -1.12 6.56 -3.99
N SER A 247 -0.86 5.39 -4.60
CA SER A 247 -0.21 4.27 -3.90
C SER A 247 1.31 4.30 -4.10
N LYS A 248 2.04 3.83 -3.10
CA LYS A 248 3.49 3.59 -3.13
C LYS A 248 3.82 2.10 -3.09
N ASN A 249 3.04 1.34 -2.30
CA ASN A 249 3.25 -0.08 -2.03
C ASN A 249 2.32 -0.97 -2.87
N ILE A 250 2.23 -0.71 -4.17
CA ILE A 250 1.41 -1.46 -5.10
C ILE A 250 2.21 -2.51 -5.85
N TYR A 251 1.69 -3.73 -5.87
CA TYR A 251 2.27 -4.87 -6.59
C TYR A 251 1.31 -5.35 -7.66
N PHE A 252 1.85 -5.72 -8.80
CA PHE A 252 1.10 -6.17 -9.98
C PHE A 252 1.44 -7.62 -10.33
N ASN A 253 0.49 -8.31 -10.93
CA ASN A 253 0.76 -9.59 -11.55
C ASN A 253 1.79 -9.44 -12.68
N LYS A 254 2.86 -10.23 -12.63
CA LYS A 254 3.98 -10.16 -13.58
C LYS A 254 3.51 -10.33 -15.03
N LYS A 255 2.79 -11.40 -15.32
CA LYS A 255 2.31 -11.66 -16.69
C LYS A 255 1.42 -10.56 -17.24
N THR A 256 0.57 -10.00 -16.38
CA THR A 256 -0.30 -8.89 -16.78
C THR A 256 0.51 -7.68 -17.23
N ILE A 257 1.56 -7.31 -16.49
CA ILE A 257 2.44 -6.20 -16.86
C ILE A 257 3.23 -6.51 -18.13
N GLU A 258 3.81 -7.70 -18.25
CA GLU A 258 4.59 -8.12 -19.43
C GLU A 258 3.77 -8.17 -20.73
N HIS A 259 2.46 -8.37 -20.65
CA HIS A 259 1.56 -8.34 -21.80
C HIS A 259 1.04 -6.94 -22.18
N LEU A 260 1.36 -5.90 -21.38
CA LEU A 260 1.00 -4.54 -21.72
C LEU A 260 1.88 -4.02 -22.88
N ASN A 261 1.25 -3.33 -23.81
CA ASN A 261 2.01 -2.61 -24.83
C ASN A 261 2.68 -1.36 -24.23
N LYS A 262 3.70 -0.83 -24.92
CA LYS A 262 4.49 0.32 -24.47
C LYS A 262 3.63 1.52 -24.04
N LYS A 263 2.53 1.80 -24.75
CA LYS A 263 1.63 2.91 -24.44
C LYS A 263 0.89 2.69 -23.12
N ALA A 264 0.40 1.48 -22.85
CA ALA A 264 -0.26 1.14 -21.60
C ALA A 264 0.70 1.16 -20.40
N LEU A 265 1.93 0.65 -20.58
CA LEU A 265 3.01 0.74 -19.58
C LEU A 265 3.37 2.19 -19.26
N SER A 266 3.55 3.02 -20.29
CA SER A 266 3.80 4.46 -20.11
C SER A 266 2.67 5.14 -19.35
N ASN A 267 1.41 4.89 -19.72
CA ASN A 267 0.27 5.44 -19.02
C ASN A 267 0.23 5.01 -17.54
N LEU A 268 0.47 3.73 -17.25
CA LEU A 268 0.48 3.20 -15.89
C LEU A 268 1.58 3.84 -15.04
N TYR A 269 2.79 3.94 -15.60
CA TYR A 269 3.93 4.57 -14.94
C TYR A 269 3.66 6.05 -14.61
N TRP A 270 3.17 6.83 -15.58
CA TRP A 270 2.94 8.26 -15.37
C TRP A 270 1.72 8.55 -14.50
N ALA A 271 0.67 7.73 -14.58
CA ALA A 271 -0.49 7.83 -13.69
C ALA A 271 -0.10 7.57 -12.23
N HIS A 272 0.74 6.57 -12.00
CA HIS A 272 1.26 6.26 -10.68
C HIS A 272 2.16 7.39 -10.15
N ARG A 273 3.07 7.89 -10.97
CA ARG A 273 4.07 8.86 -10.52
C ARG A 273 3.54 10.29 -10.37
N ASN A 274 2.67 10.74 -11.26
CA ASN A 274 2.24 12.15 -11.39
C ASN A 274 0.72 12.31 -11.33
N GLY A 275 -0.03 11.24 -11.14
CA GLY A 275 -1.47 11.25 -11.15
C GLY A 275 -2.10 11.17 -12.55
N ILE A 276 -3.39 10.86 -12.57
CA ILE A 276 -4.17 10.71 -13.82
C ILE A 276 -4.32 12.01 -14.62
N GLY A 277 -4.07 13.17 -14.00
CA GLY A 277 -4.09 14.48 -14.66
C GLY A 277 -2.85 14.81 -15.48
N ASP A 278 -1.81 13.99 -15.43
CA ASP A 278 -0.59 14.18 -16.23
C ASP A 278 -0.91 14.07 -17.73
N ASN A 279 -0.38 15.01 -18.52
CA ASN A 279 -0.63 15.10 -19.97
C ASN A 279 -0.11 13.88 -20.77
N ARG A 280 0.75 13.05 -20.18
CA ARG A 280 1.28 11.80 -20.73
C ARG A 280 0.32 10.61 -20.50
N VAL A 281 -0.66 10.77 -19.63
CA VAL A 281 -1.68 9.77 -19.34
C VAL A 281 -2.86 9.97 -20.31
N SER A 282 -3.27 8.92 -21.00
CA SER A 282 -4.37 9.02 -21.94
C SER A 282 -5.72 9.13 -21.24
N ASN A 283 -6.68 9.87 -21.83
CA ASN A 283 -8.03 10.06 -21.29
C ASN A 283 -8.81 8.76 -21.08
N ASN A 284 -8.41 7.66 -21.72
CA ASN A 284 -9.03 6.35 -21.56
C ASN A 284 -8.23 5.41 -20.62
N PHE A 285 -7.30 5.95 -19.84
CA PHE A 285 -6.45 5.17 -18.93
C PHE A 285 -7.25 4.22 -18.03
N GLY A 286 -8.24 4.73 -17.31
CA GLY A 286 -9.05 3.92 -16.43
C GLY A 286 -9.82 2.80 -17.14
N ASP A 287 -10.27 3.01 -18.39
CA ASP A 287 -10.93 1.96 -19.16
C ASP A 287 -9.95 0.86 -19.58
N ILE A 288 -8.69 1.24 -19.84
CA ILE A 288 -7.61 0.28 -20.08
C ILE A 288 -7.36 -0.52 -18.79
N MET A 289 -7.19 0.14 -17.66
CA MET A 289 -6.93 -0.53 -16.36
C MET A 289 -8.06 -1.46 -15.95
N MET A 290 -9.33 -1.06 -16.16
CA MET A 290 -10.48 -1.93 -15.90
C MET A 290 -10.52 -3.19 -16.76
N LYS A 291 -9.95 -3.18 -17.96
CA LYS A 291 -9.83 -4.36 -18.83
C LYS A 291 -8.65 -5.24 -18.46
N VAL A 292 -7.59 -4.62 -17.98
CA VAL A 292 -6.31 -5.28 -17.68
C VAL A 292 -6.33 -5.93 -16.31
N PHE A 293 -6.81 -5.21 -15.30
CA PHE A 293 -6.65 -5.63 -13.91
C PHE A 293 -7.84 -6.38 -13.32
N TYR A 294 -8.99 -6.39 -13.99
CA TYR A 294 -10.18 -7.09 -13.49
C TYR A 294 -10.59 -8.22 -14.43
N LYS A 295 -10.39 -9.47 -13.98
CA LYS A 295 -10.59 -10.72 -14.78
C LYS A 295 -11.59 -11.68 -14.16
#